data_ff4b2faaeeb9d3a9bbf97de1747e6468
#
_entry.id   ff4b2faaeeb9d3a9bbf97de1747e6468
#
_cell.length_a   1.000
_cell.length_b   1.000
_cell.length_c   1.000
_cell.angle_alpha   90.00
_cell.angle_beta   90.00
_cell.angle_gamma   90.00
#
_symmetry.space_group_name_H-M   'P 1'
#
loop_
_entity.id
_entity.type
_entity.pdbx_description
1 polymer ?
#
loop_
_entity_poly.entity_id
_entity_poly.type
_entity_poly.pdbx_seq_one_letter_code
_entity_poly.pdbx_strand_id
1 'polypeptide(L)'
;MKRDAPDHARTYHLHRLATALDSRGLPATVKTTYPAALHVFMPGATMLAESIDCIPANDGEGRLRWYYRWSWGEVLHDTEDPSGAAEKIVEVLAAR
;
A
#
# COMPACT_ATOMS: atom_id res chain seq x y z
N MET A 1 7.99 -11.09 21.91
CA MET A 1 7.74 -10.67 21.66
C MET A 1 7.04 -10.02 20.99
N LYS A 2 6.60 -9.73 20.73
CA LYS A 2 5.89 -9.26 20.15
C LYS A 2 5.80 -8.17 19.72
N ARG A 3 6.07 -7.51 19.83
CA ARG A 3 6.06 -6.45 19.40
C ARG A 3 5.98 -6.15 18.16
N ASP A 4 5.99 -6.77 17.55
CA ASP A 4 6.00 -6.79 16.16
C ASP A 4 4.66 -6.73 15.53
N ALA A 5 3.57 -6.69 16.29
CA ALA A 5 2.23 -6.70 15.76
C ALA A 5 1.93 -5.56 14.79
N PRO A 6 2.34 -4.29 15.07
CA PRO A 6 2.08 -3.22 14.10
C PRO A 6 2.83 -3.42 12.78
N ASP A 7 4.08 -3.86 12.84
CA ASP A 7 4.84 -4.09 11.62
C ASP A 7 4.30 -5.28 10.85
N HIS A 8 3.85 -6.30 11.57
CA HIS A 8 3.28 -7.48 10.94
C HIS A 8 1.98 -7.13 10.20
N ALA A 9 1.11 -6.34 10.84
CA ALA A 9 -0.13 -5.92 10.22
C ALA A 9 0.14 -5.05 9.00
N ARG A 10 1.11 -4.15 9.10
CA ARG A 10 1.49 -3.27 7.99
C ARG A 10 1.94 -4.09 6.80
N THR A 11 2.83 -5.05 7.04
CA THR A 11 3.36 -5.90 5.98
C THR A 11 2.24 -6.74 5.36
N TYR A 12 1.35 -7.26 6.17
CA TYR A 12 0.22 -8.05 5.70
C TYR A 12 -0.65 -7.24 4.72
N HIS A 13 -0.99 -6.00 5.09
CA HIS A 13 -1.81 -5.17 4.23
C HIS A 13 -1.09 -4.79 2.94
N LEU A 14 0.22 -4.55 3.02
CA LEU A 14 0.99 -4.21 1.82
C LEU A 14 1.09 -5.39 0.87
N HIS A 15 1.22 -6.61 1.39
CA HIS A 15 1.24 -7.80 0.54
C HIS A 15 -0.09 -8.00 -0.18
N ARG A 16 -1.20 -7.73 0.50
CA ARG A 16 -2.50 -7.84 -0.13
C ARG A 16 -2.65 -6.85 -1.27
N LEU A 17 -2.14 -5.63 -1.08
CA LEU A 17 -2.17 -4.64 -2.14
C LEU A 17 -1.26 -5.05 -3.30
N ALA A 18 -0.08 -5.60 -2.99
CA ALA A 18 0.83 -6.07 -4.03
C ALA A 18 0.16 -7.12 -4.90
N THR A 19 -0.57 -8.05 -4.29
CA THR A 19 -1.28 -9.09 -5.02
C THR A 19 -2.35 -8.49 -5.94
N ALA A 20 -3.09 -7.50 -5.43
CA ALA A 20 -4.12 -6.84 -6.22
C ALA A 20 -3.51 -6.07 -7.40
N LEU A 21 -2.36 -5.43 -7.19
CA LEU A 21 -1.67 -4.72 -8.28
C LEU A 21 -1.12 -5.69 -9.31
N ASP A 22 -0.57 -6.81 -8.84
CA ASP A 22 -0.04 -7.82 -9.75
C ASP A 22 -1.12 -8.34 -10.69
N SER A 23 -2.31 -8.55 -10.18
CA SER A 23 -3.42 -9.02 -11.00
C SER A 23 -3.88 -7.97 -12.02
N ARG A 24 -3.44 -6.73 -11.87
CA ARG A 24 -3.73 -5.65 -12.82
C ARG A 24 -2.53 -5.29 -13.68
N GLY A 25 -1.48 -6.11 -13.63
CA GLY A 25 -0.31 -5.92 -14.47
C GLY A 25 0.68 -4.87 -13.98
N LEU A 26 0.57 -4.43 -12.74
CA LEU A 26 1.53 -3.49 -12.16
C LEU A 26 2.47 -4.23 -11.21
N PRO A 27 3.76 -4.33 -11.56
CA PRO A 27 4.72 -4.99 -10.67
C PRO A 27 4.87 -4.21 -9.37
N ALA A 28 4.87 -4.92 -8.26
CA ALA A 28 5.01 -4.27 -6.96
C ALA A 28 5.79 -5.19 -6.02
N THR A 29 6.62 -4.59 -5.18
CA THR A 29 7.47 -5.33 -4.26
C THR A 29 7.32 -4.74 -2.86
N VAL A 30 7.06 -5.60 -1.88
CA VAL A 30 6.99 -5.16 -0.48
C VAL A 30 8.41 -5.12 0.07
N LYS A 31 8.81 -3.94 0.57
CA LYS A 31 10.08 -3.77 1.26
C LYS A 31 9.82 -3.90 2.74
N THR A 32 10.48 -4.86 3.38
CA THR A 32 10.25 -5.15 4.78
C THR A 32 11.22 -4.44 5.72
N THR A 33 12.19 -3.71 5.17
CA THR A 33 13.05 -2.87 6.01
C THR A 33 12.20 -1.76 6.61
N TYR A 34 12.49 -1.42 7.84
CA TYR A 34 11.67 -0.45 8.55
C TYR A 34 11.89 0.97 8.03
N PRO A 35 10.82 1.73 7.79
CA PRO A 35 9.41 1.29 7.81
C PRO A 35 9.07 0.51 6.56
N ALA A 36 8.20 -0.48 6.70
CA ALA A 36 7.78 -1.29 5.57
C ALA A 36 7.03 -0.43 4.55
N ALA A 37 7.25 -0.69 3.28
CA ALA A 37 6.61 0.06 2.22
C ALA A 37 6.45 -0.83 0.99
N LEU A 38 5.51 -0.46 0.13
CA LEU A 38 5.28 -1.15 -1.14
C LEU A 38 5.84 -0.28 -2.25
N HIS A 39 6.75 -0.84 -3.03
CA HIS A 39 7.33 -0.15 -4.19
C HIS A 39 6.61 -0.62 -5.44
N VAL A 40 6.00 0.32 -6.17
CA VAL A 40 5.22 0.04 -7.37
C VAL A 40 6.01 0.51 -8.58
N PHE A 41 6.04 -0.33 -9.61
CA PHE A 41 6.79 -0.05 -10.84
C PHE A 41 5.85 -0.06 -12.03
N MET A 42 6.18 0.72 -13.06
CA MET A 42 5.43 0.67 -14.30
C MET A 42 5.84 -0.58 -15.07
N PRO A 43 4.92 -1.20 -15.85
CA PRO A 43 5.27 -2.35 -16.65
C PRO A 43 6.41 -2.01 -17.62
N GLY A 44 7.41 -2.89 -17.66
CA GLY A 44 8.54 -2.71 -18.53
C GLY A 44 9.57 -1.70 -18.09
N ALA A 45 9.33 -1.02 -16.96
CA ALA A 45 10.26 -0.03 -16.43
C ALA A 45 11.00 -0.61 -15.25
N THR A 46 12.25 -0.15 -15.05
CA THR A 46 13.04 -0.54 -13.89
C THR A 46 13.03 0.51 -12.80
N MET A 47 12.50 1.69 -13.11
CA MET A 47 12.46 2.79 -12.16
C MET A 47 11.21 2.71 -11.29
N LEU A 48 11.38 3.09 -10.03
CA LEU A 48 10.28 3.17 -9.10
C LEU A 48 9.27 4.22 -9.56
N ALA A 49 8.00 3.82 -9.68
CA ALA A 49 6.94 4.74 -10.06
C ALA A 49 6.34 5.41 -8.82
N GLU A 50 6.14 4.64 -7.75
CA GLU A 50 5.53 5.18 -6.54
C GLU A 50 5.83 4.29 -5.35
N SER A 51 5.75 4.87 -4.16
CA SER A 51 5.92 4.14 -2.92
C SER A 51 4.67 4.35 -2.07
N ILE A 52 4.14 3.25 -1.54
CA ILE A 52 2.90 3.25 -0.75
C ILE A 52 3.23 2.71 0.64
N ASP A 53 2.77 3.38 1.67
CA ASP A 53 2.89 2.81 3.01
C ASP A 53 1.50 2.57 3.58
N CYS A 54 1.47 2.13 4.84
CA CYS A 54 0.23 1.73 5.48
C CYS A 54 0.26 2.27 6.91
N ILE A 55 -0.79 2.99 7.31
CA ILE A 55 -0.81 3.62 8.62
C ILE A 55 -2.08 3.28 9.37
N PRO A 56 -2.00 3.17 10.71
CA PRO A 56 -3.21 3.08 11.52
C PRO A 56 -3.75 4.47 11.79
N ALA A 57 -5.07 4.59 11.82
CA ALA A 57 -5.71 5.85 12.13
C ALA A 57 -7.06 5.58 12.76
N ASN A 58 -7.53 6.54 13.55
CA ASN A 58 -8.83 6.46 14.17
C ASN A 58 -9.90 6.75 13.13
N ASP A 59 -10.98 5.97 13.12
CA ASP A 59 -12.04 6.15 12.12
C ASP A 59 -13.09 7.19 12.53
N GLY A 60 -12.84 7.90 13.62
CA GLY A 60 -13.78 8.89 14.10
C GLY A 60 -14.82 8.35 15.08
N GLU A 61 -14.85 7.03 15.26
CA GLU A 61 -15.76 6.37 16.18
C GLU A 61 -15.03 5.58 17.25
N GLY A 62 -13.75 5.93 17.47
CA GLY A 62 -12.96 5.28 18.49
C GLY A 62 -12.32 3.98 18.06
N ARG A 63 -12.46 3.59 16.82
CA ARG A 63 -11.87 2.35 16.32
C ARG A 63 -10.61 2.63 15.52
N LEU A 64 -9.63 1.76 15.67
CA LEU A 64 -8.41 1.84 14.91
C LEU A 64 -8.61 1.11 13.58
N ARG A 65 -8.33 1.79 12.50
CA ARG A 65 -8.39 1.19 11.17
C ARG A 65 -7.07 1.46 10.48
N TRP A 66 -6.78 0.64 9.45
CA TRP A 66 -5.56 0.79 8.69
C TRP A 66 -5.90 1.35 7.32
N TYR A 67 -5.01 2.22 6.81
CA TYR A 67 -5.20 2.87 5.50
C TYR A 67 -3.90 2.81 4.73
N TYR A 68 -4.00 2.63 3.41
CA TYR A 68 -2.87 2.83 2.52
C TYR A 68 -2.66 4.32 2.34
N ARG A 69 -1.42 4.72 2.20
CA ARG A 69 -1.07 6.14 2.09
C ARG A 69 -0.02 6.33 1.00
N TRP A 70 -0.22 7.39 0.19
CA TRP A 70 0.74 7.78 -0.83
C TRP A 70 2.03 8.29 -0.20
N SER A 71 3.12 8.32 -0.99
CA SER A 71 4.40 8.81 -0.50
C SER A 71 4.36 10.28 -0.10
N TRP A 72 3.45 11.05 -0.68
CA TRP A 72 3.32 12.48 -0.33
C TRP A 72 2.40 12.70 0.89
N GLY A 73 1.95 11.64 1.52
CA GLY A 73 1.24 11.72 2.79
C GLY A 73 -0.27 11.66 2.73
N GLU A 74 -0.84 11.70 1.55
CA GLU A 74 -2.29 11.66 1.41
C GLU A 74 -2.81 10.23 1.54
N VAL A 75 -3.94 10.05 2.22
CA VAL A 75 -4.56 8.74 2.34
C VAL A 75 -5.05 8.29 0.97
N LEU A 76 -4.69 7.06 0.62
CA LEU A 76 -5.07 6.47 -0.65
C LEU A 76 -6.40 5.74 -0.55
N HIS A 77 -6.52 4.82 0.40
CA HIS A 77 -7.69 3.96 0.48
C HIS A 77 -7.64 3.10 1.73
N ASP A 78 -8.79 2.56 2.12
CA ASP A 78 -8.91 1.65 3.26
C ASP A 78 -8.27 0.29 2.91
N THR A 79 -7.57 -0.30 3.88
CA THR A 79 -6.91 -1.59 3.66
C THR A 79 -7.90 -2.76 3.55
N GLU A 80 -9.15 -2.55 3.93
CA GLU A 80 -10.17 -3.58 3.79
C GLU A 80 -10.55 -3.81 2.33
N ASP A 81 -10.12 -2.91 1.43
CA ASP A 81 -10.44 -3.01 0.02
C ASP A 81 -9.17 -2.82 -0.82
N PRO A 82 -8.27 -3.80 -0.81
CA PRO A 82 -7.04 -3.66 -1.60
C PRO A 82 -7.30 -3.58 -3.10
N SER A 83 -8.39 -4.17 -3.58
CA SER A 83 -8.75 -4.09 -4.99
C SER A 83 -9.08 -2.64 -5.39
N GLY A 84 -9.85 -1.94 -4.56
CA GLY A 84 -10.15 -0.54 -4.80
C GLY A 84 -8.92 0.34 -4.73
N ALA A 85 -8.02 0.02 -3.79
CA ALA A 85 -6.77 0.74 -3.68
C ALA A 85 -5.93 0.56 -4.94
N ALA A 86 -5.84 -0.68 -5.43
CA ALA A 86 -5.07 -0.98 -6.64
C ALA A 86 -5.64 -0.24 -7.84
N GLU A 87 -6.96 -0.16 -7.93
CA GLU A 87 -7.61 0.55 -9.02
C GLU A 87 -7.24 2.03 -9.02
N LYS A 88 -7.22 2.65 -7.84
CA LYS A 88 -6.82 4.06 -7.73
C LYS A 88 -5.37 4.26 -8.13
N ILE A 89 -4.50 3.34 -7.74
CA ILE A 89 -3.09 3.45 -8.11
C ILE A 89 -2.93 3.36 -9.62
N VAL A 90 -3.63 2.42 -10.26
CA VAL A 90 -3.58 2.28 -11.71
C VAL A 90 -4.02 3.57 -12.38
N GLU A 91 -5.13 4.17 -11.91
CA GLU A 91 -5.64 5.41 -12.49
C GLU A 91 -4.65 6.56 -12.36
N VAL A 92 -4.04 6.71 -11.19
CA VAL A 92 -3.10 7.80 -10.95
C VAL A 92 -1.86 7.64 -11.82
N LEU A 93 -1.31 6.43 -11.88
CA LEU A 93 -0.12 6.19 -12.68
C LEU A 93 -0.39 6.30 -14.16
N ALA A 94 -1.59 5.90 -14.61
CA ALA A 94 -1.94 6.01 -16.02
C ALA A 94 -2.11 7.47 -16.45
N ALA A 95 -2.39 8.37 -15.51
CA ALA A 95 -2.58 9.77 -15.78
C ALA A 95 -1.28 10.57 -15.86
N ARG A 96 -0.15 9.95 -15.50
CA ARG A 96 1.13 10.65 -15.48
C ARG A 96 1.78 10.76 -16.84
#